data_252f394ec6bd01d44cc0c55898456e9c
#
_entry.id   252f394ec6bd01d44cc0c55898456e9c
#
_cell.length_a   1.000
_cell.length_b   1.000
_cell.length_c   1.000
_cell.angle_alpha   90.00
_cell.angle_beta   90.00
_cell.angle_gamma   90.00
#
_symmetry.space_group_name_H-M   'P 1'
#
loop_
_entity.id
_entity.type
_entity.pdbx_description
1 polymer ?
#
loop_
_entity_poly.entity_id
_entity_poly.type
_entity_poly.pdbx_seq_one_letter_code
_entity_poly.pdbx_strand_id
1 'polypeptide(L)'
;MQNFVLFDHVCKTYRMGDVCIDALKDASFTIAEGEICVIVGQSGAGKTTLLNILGGMDRLTSGHVLLAGEDVSGFDRKRLTTYRRHEVGFVFQFYNLLPNMTALENVQIAGQLCKNPIPADEVLRQVGLGERMQNFPAQLSGGEQQ
;
A
#
# COMPACT_ATOMS: atom_id res chain seq x y z
N MET A 1 1.06 -24.68 -7.93
CA MET A 1 0.98 -23.21 -8.09
C MET A 1 2.09 -22.62 -7.26
N GLN A 2 2.84 -21.67 -7.80
CA GLN A 2 3.92 -21.05 -7.05
C GLN A 2 3.32 -20.01 -6.10
N ASN A 3 3.69 -20.03 -4.82
CA ASN A 3 3.25 -19.04 -3.85
C ASN A 3 3.85 -17.69 -4.25
N PHE A 4 3.00 -16.71 -4.57
CA PHE A 4 3.43 -15.35 -4.89
C PHE A 4 3.69 -14.55 -3.61
N VAL A 5 2.80 -14.69 -2.61
CA VAL A 5 3.00 -14.14 -1.27
C VAL A 5 3.07 -15.29 -0.28
N LEU A 6 4.03 -15.25 0.62
CA LEU A 6 4.12 -16.14 1.78
C LEU A 6 4.34 -15.31 3.03
N PHE A 7 3.46 -15.43 4.01
CA PHE A 7 3.68 -15.05 5.40
C PHE A 7 4.03 -16.32 6.18
N ASP A 8 5.15 -16.28 6.87
CA ASP A 8 5.69 -17.42 7.62
C ASP A 8 5.97 -16.98 9.06
N HIS A 9 5.12 -17.41 10.00
CA HIS A 9 5.21 -17.12 11.43
C HIS A 9 5.41 -15.64 11.76
N VAL A 10 4.70 -14.75 11.05
CA VAL A 10 4.84 -13.29 11.18
C VAL A 10 4.21 -12.79 12.46
N CYS A 11 5.02 -12.13 13.28
CA CYS A 11 4.58 -11.41 14.46
C CYS A 11 4.87 -9.91 14.33
N LYS A 12 4.00 -9.08 14.88
CA LYS A 12 4.22 -7.65 15.03
C LYS A 12 3.79 -7.17 16.39
N THR A 13 4.72 -6.62 17.14
CA THR A 13 4.49 -5.99 18.44
C THR A 13 4.89 -4.52 18.37
N TYR A 14 3.98 -3.62 18.71
CA TYR A 14 4.27 -2.20 18.91
C TYR A 14 4.59 -1.95 20.38
N ARG A 15 5.64 -1.17 20.64
CA ARG A 15 6.03 -0.73 21.98
C ARG A 15 5.81 0.76 22.13
N MET A 16 5.03 1.17 23.11
CA MET A 16 4.72 2.55 23.45
C MET A 16 5.02 2.75 24.95
N GLY A 17 6.25 3.13 25.29
CA GLY A 17 6.71 3.12 26.67
C GLY A 17 6.66 1.72 27.27
N ASP A 18 5.92 1.57 28.36
CA ASP A 18 5.73 0.28 29.06
C ASP A 18 4.62 -0.59 28.47
N VAL A 19 3.85 -0.06 27.51
CA VAL A 19 2.74 -0.79 26.87
C VAL A 19 3.24 -1.51 25.64
N CYS A 20 2.96 -2.83 25.55
CA CYS A 20 3.20 -3.65 24.38
C CYS A 20 1.85 -4.08 23.77
N ILE A 21 1.70 -3.87 22.46
CA ILE A 21 0.51 -4.25 21.71
C ILE A 21 0.93 -5.24 20.62
N ASP A 22 0.46 -6.47 20.73
CA ASP A 22 0.67 -7.49 19.70
C ASP A 22 -0.38 -7.32 18.61
N ALA A 23 0.01 -6.70 17.52
CA ALA A 23 -0.87 -6.44 16.38
C ALA A 23 -0.99 -7.65 15.44
N LEU A 24 0.05 -8.47 15.33
CA LEU A 24 0.01 -9.77 14.65
C LEU A 24 0.66 -10.83 15.55
N LYS A 25 0.02 -11.99 15.61
CA LYS A 25 0.49 -13.15 16.38
C LYS A 25 0.53 -14.36 15.46
N ASP A 26 1.76 -14.78 15.10
CA ASP A 26 1.99 -16.01 14.35
C ASP A 26 1.16 -16.13 13.05
N ALA A 27 1.11 -15.06 12.29
CA ALA A 27 0.34 -15.02 11.05
C ALA A 27 1.08 -15.81 9.96
N SER A 28 0.43 -16.88 9.46
CA SER A 28 0.98 -17.74 8.41
C SER A 28 -0.08 -18.03 7.36
N PHE A 29 0.20 -17.65 6.10
CA PHE A 29 -0.67 -17.93 4.95
C PHE A 29 0.08 -17.71 3.64
N THR A 30 -0.51 -18.15 2.54
CA THR A 30 0.02 -17.96 1.18
C THR A 30 -1.05 -17.36 0.28
N ILE A 31 -0.60 -16.61 -0.74
CA ILE A 31 -1.44 -16.11 -1.83
C ILE A 31 -0.76 -16.54 -3.13
N ALA A 32 -1.51 -17.13 -4.05
CA ALA A 32 -1.01 -17.55 -5.35
C ALA A 32 -0.86 -16.34 -6.30
N GLU A 33 -0.07 -16.48 -7.33
CA GLU A 33 0.03 -15.48 -8.40
C GLU A 33 -1.32 -15.31 -9.10
N GLY A 34 -1.76 -14.06 -9.32
CA GLY A 34 -3.03 -13.71 -9.95
C GLY A 34 -4.26 -13.89 -9.05
N GLU A 35 -4.10 -14.25 -7.79
CA GLU A 35 -5.19 -14.44 -6.85
C GLU A 35 -5.71 -13.09 -6.29
N ILE A 36 -7.03 -12.97 -6.15
CA ILE A 36 -7.68 -11.89 -5.39
C ILE A 36 -7.92 -12.41 -3.98
N CYS A 37 -7.20 -11.86 -3.02
CA CYS A 37 -7.31 -12.22 -1.60
C CYS A 37 -8.07 -11.14 -0.82
N VAL A 38 -9.04 -11.54 -0.01
CA VAL A 38 -9.81 -10.65 0.86
C VAL A 38 -9.49 -10.94 2.33
N ILE A 39 -8.99 -9.93 3.05
CA ILE A 39 -8.66 -10.02 4.47
C ILE A 39 -9.85 -9.47 5.27
N VAL A 40 -10.54 -10.35 6.00
CA VAL A 40 -11.69 -10.01 6.83
C VAL A 40 -11.36 -10.13 8.32
N GLY A 41 -12.05 -9.37 9.14
CA GLY A 41 -11.90 -9.38 10.61
C GLY A 41 -12.45 -8.11 11.25
N GLN A 42 -12.68 -8.16 12.54
CA GLN A 42 -13.14 -7.01 13.32
C GLN A 42 -12.12 -5.86 13.34
N SER A 43 -12.54 -4.67 13.79
CA SER A 43 -11.62 -3.54 13.99
C SER A 43 -10.54 -3.93 15.02
N GLY A 44 -9.29 -3.54 14.75
CA GLY A 44 -8.16 -3.90 15.61
C GLY A 44 -7.57 -5.31 15.38
N ALA A 45 -8.11 -6.12 14.47
CA ALA A 45 -7.62 -7.48 14.19
C ALA A 45 -6.26 -7.53 13.43
N GLY A 46 -5.57 -6.41 13.24
CA GLY A 46 -4.25 -6.38 12.60
C GLY A 46 -4.26 -6.32 11.07
N LYS A 47 -5.43 -6.21 10.40
CA LYS A 47 -5.54 -6.18 8.93
C LYS A 47 -4.66 -5.11 8.28
N THR A 48 -4.75 -3.87 8.79
CA THR A 48 -3.93 -2.75 8.29
C THR A 48 -2.44 -2.98 8.56
N THR A 49 -2.09 -3.53 9.72
CA THR A 49 -0.71 -3.88 10.06
C THR A 49 -0.14 -4.90 9.08
N LEU A 50 -0.92 -5.93 8.75
CA LEU A 50 -0.54 -6.95 7.78
C LEU A 50 -0.30 -6.35 6.39
N LEU A 51 -1.22 -5.52 5.90
CA LEU A 51 -1.08 -4.82 4.61
C LEU A 51 0.12 -3.86 4.60
N ASN A 52 0.37 -3.15 5.71
CA ASN A 52 1.52 -2.26 5.82
C ASN A 52 2.85 -3.02 5.80
N ILE A 53 2.92 -4.20 6.42
CA ILE A 53 4.10 -5.06 6.38
C ILE A 53 4.32 -5.58 4.97
N LEU A 54 3.28 -6.16 4.34
CA LEU A 54 3.36 -6.64 2.97
C LEU A 54 3.78 -5.54 1.99
N GLY A 55 3.25 -4.34 2.18
CA GLY A 55 3.60 -3.19 1.34
C GLY A 55 4.91 -2.50 1.69
N GLY A 56 5.66 -2.99 2.69
CA GLY A 56 6.94 -2.42 3.08
C GLY A 56 6.84 -1.05 3.74
N MET A 57 5.67 -0.68 4.28
CA MET A 57 5.46 0.55 5.05
C MET A 57 5.80 0.36 6.53
N ASP A 58 5.69 -0.86 7.02
CA ASP A 58 6.05 -1.23 8.38
C ASP A 58 6.93 -2.48 8.37
N ARG A 59 7.62 -2.73 9.48
CA ARG A 59 8.48 -3.92 9.65
C ARG A 59 7.84 -4.88 10.63
N LEU A 60 7.94 -6.16 10.34
CA LEU A 60 7.58 -7.22 11.28
C LEU A 60 8.55 -7.25 12.47
N THR A 61 8.13 -7.86 13.57
CA THR A 61 8.98 -8.09 14.77
C THR A 61 9.76 -9.40 14.63
N SER A 62 9.10 -10.44 14.09
CA SER A 62 9.71 -11.75 13.81
C SER A 62 8.93 -12.49 12.72
N GLY A 63 9.52 -13.54 12.15
CA GLY A 63 8.99 -14.30 11.03
C GLY A 63 9.55 -13.81 9.70
N HIS A 64 8.96 -14.27 8.61
CA HIS A 64 9.37 -13.93 7.25
C HIS A 64 8.19 -13.60 6.36
N VAL A 65 8.39 -12.66 5.44
CA VAL A 65 7.44 -12.35 4.36
C VAL A 65 8.18 -12.46 3.03
N LEU A 66 7.72 -13.35 2.17
CA LEU A 66 8.26 -13.48 0.82
C LEU A 66 7.25 -12.95 -0.20
N LEU A 67 7.75 -12.20 -1.19
CA LEU A 67 7.02 -11.78 -2.38
C LEU A 67 7.76 -12.31 -3.61
N ALA A 68 7.09 -13.08 -4.45
CA ALA A 68 7.66 -13.70 -5.65
C ALA A 68 8.99 -14.45 -5.37
N GLY A 69 9.11 -15.04 -4.17
CA GLY A 69 10.29 -15.77 -3.72
C GLY A 69 11.40 -14.90 -3.09
N GLU A 70 11.29 -13.59 -3.09
CA GLU A 70 12.25 -12.69 -2.44
C GLU A 70 11.79 -12.36 -1.01
N ASP A 71 12.66 -12.53 -0.01
CA ASP A 71 12.35 -12.20 1.39
C ASP A 71 12.42 -10.70 1.63
N VAL A 72 11.24 -10.07 1.71
CA VAL A 72 11.10 -8.63 1.95
C VAL A 72 11.32 -8.23 3.41
N SER A 73 11.31 -9.19 4.33
CA SER A 73 11.52 -8.95 5.77
C SER A 73 12.92 -8.41 6.07
N GLY A 74 13.90 -8.84 5.29
CA GLY A 74 15.30 -8.45 5.43
C GLY A 74 15.68 -7.14 4.71
N PHE A 75 14.77 -6.52 3.99
CA PHE A 75 15.06 -5.31 3.20
C PHE A 75 15.49 -4.14 4.09
N ASP A 76 16.57 -3.48 3.71
CA ASP A 76 16.96 -2.22 4.29
C ASP A 76 16.02 -1.08 3.86
N ARG A 77 16.23 0.11 4.43
CA ARG A 77 15.39 1.29 4.13
C ARG A 77 15.42 1.67 2.65
N LYS A 78 16.57 1.53 2.00
CA LYS A 78 16.76 1.87 0.58
C LYS A 78 16.02 0.88 -0.32
N ARG A 79 16.15 -0.42 -0.05
CA ARG A 79 15.45 -1.48 -0.81
C ARG A 79 13.93 -1.39 -0.62
N LEU A 80 13.44 -1.12 0.61
CA LEU A 80 12.01 -0.89 0.87
C LEU A 80 11.46 0.32 0.08
N THR A 81 12.25 1.37 -0.10
CA THR A 81 11.83 2.52 -0.91
C THR A 81 11.70 2.12 -2.39
N THR A 82 12.64 1.34 -2.91
CA THR A 82 12.59 0.81 -4.28
C THR A 82 11.41 -0.15 -4.47
N TYR A 83 11.19 -1.03 -3.50
CA TYR A 83 10.08 -1.98 -3.44
C TYR A 83 8.73 -1.27 -3.54
N ARG A 84 8.46 -0.28 -2.68
CA ARG A 84 7.22 0.51 -2.74
C ARG A 84 7.03 1.27 -4.04
N ARG A 85 8.14 1.69 -4.67
CA ARG A 85 8.08 2.46 -5.92
C ARG A 85 7.74 1.60 -7.13
N HIS A 86 8.19 0.35 -7.17
CA HIS A 86 8.19 -0.44 -8.39
C HIS A 86 7.41 -1.75 -8.32
N GLU A 87 7.17 -2.26 -7.13
CA GLU A 87 6.65 -3.61 -6.93
C GLU A 87 5.27 -3.62 -6.25
N VAL A 88 4.86 -2.50 -5.60
CA VAL A 88 3.60 -2.43 -4.85
C VAL A 88 2.82 -1.18 -5.25
N GLY A 89 1.52 -1.35 -5.52
CA GLY A 89 0.56 -0.25 -5.62
C GLY A 89 -0.35 -0.22 -4.40
N PHE A 90 -0.53 0.97 -3.82
CA PHE A 90 -1.43 1.17 -2.68
C PHE A 90 -2.68 1.93 -3.09
N VAL A 91 -3.83 1.44 -2.62
CA VAL A 91 -5.07 2.21 -2.54
C VAL A 91 -5.40 2.37 -1.07
N PHE A 92 -5.42 3.61 -0.58
CA PHE A 92 -5.63 3.91 0.82
C PHE A 92 -7.12 4.12 1.14
N GLN A 93 -7.50 3.84 2.39
CA GLN A 93 -8.85 4.13 2.90
C GLN A 93 -9.14 5.64 2.91
N PHE A 94 -8.14 6.46 3.24
CA PHE A 94 -8.17 7.91 3.08
C PHE A 94 -7.37 8.24 1.83
N TYR A 95 -7.88 9.14 1.01
CA TYR A 95 -7.40 9.38 -0.35
C TYR A 95 -5.95 9.89 -0.44
N ASN A 96 -5.40 10.43 0.66
CA ASN A 96 -4.03 10.95 0.77
C ASN A 96 -3.67 11.99 -0.30
N LEU A 97 -4.67 12.71 -0.79
CA LEU A 97 -4.48 13.80 -1.73
C LEU A 97 -3.90 15.04 -1.02
N LEU A 98 -3.08 15.79 -1.73
CA LEU A 98 -2.57 17.07 -1.29
C LEU A 98 -3.68 18.13 -1.48
N PRO A 99 -4.25 18.69 -0.39
CA PRO A 99 -5.48 19.49 -0.47
C PRO A 99 -5.30 20.84 -1.18
N ASN A 100 -4.07 21.32 -1.27
CA ASN A 100 -3.69 22.57 -1.93
C ASN A 100 -3.20 22.38 -3.37
N MET A 101 -3.40 21.22 -3.93
CA MET A 101 -3.10 20.87 -5.32
C MET A 101 -4.35 20.40 -6.03
N THR A 102 -4.43 20.69 -7.32
CA THR A 102 -5.52 20.23 -8.19
C THR A 102 -5.46 18.73 -8.40
N ALA A 103 -6.51 18.12 -8.96
CA ALA A 103 -6.53 16.70 -9.34
C ALA A 103 -5.37 16.37 -10.28
N LEU A 104 -5.12 17.23 -11.27
CA LEU A 104 -4.01 17.05 -12.22
C LEU A 104 -2.65 17.06 -11.52
N GLU A 105 -2.41 18.03 -10.64
CA GLU A 105 -1.13 18.15 -9.92
C GLU A 105 -0.90 16.98 -8.97
N ASN A 106 -1.93 16.47 -8.31
CA ASN A 106 -1.85 15.28 -7.45
C ASN A 106 -1.40 14.04 -8.25
N VAL A 107 -1.96 13.82 -9.45
CA VAL A 107 -1.57 12.71 -10.32
C VAL A 107 -0.17 12.93 -10.92
N GLN A 108 0.18 14.16 -11.28
CA GLN A 108 1.52 14.48 -11.80
C GLN A 108 2.62 14.17 -10.79
N ILE A 109 2.43 14.49 -9.49
CA ILE A 109 3.41 14.15 -8.45
C ILE A 109 3.60 12.64 -8.33
N ALA A 110 2.51 11.87 -8.35
CA ALA A 110 2.61 10.41 -8.34
C ALA A 110 3.36 9.88 -9.57
N GLY A 111 3.12 10.46 -10.74
CA GLY A 111 3.81 10.12 -11.99
C GLY A 111 5.32 10.32 -11.93
N GLN A 112 5.83 11.31 -11.16
CA GLN A 112 7.28 11.54 -11.01
C GLN A 112 8.02 10.37 -10.35
N LEU A 113 7.30 9.48 -9.68
CA LEU A 113 7.88 8.28 -9.08
C LEU A 113 8.01 7.11 -10.07
N CYS A 114 7.35 7.18 -11.22
CA CYS A 114 7.35 6.14 -12.25
C CYS A 114 8.51 6.32 -13.24
N LYS A 115 8.99 5.22 -13.81
CA LYS A 115 10.00 5.28 -14.89
C LYS A 115 9.40 5.76 -16.20
N ASN A 116 8.20 5.29 -16.55
CA ASN A 116 7.47 5.61 -17.77
C ASN A 116 6.03 5.96 -17.39
N PRO A 117 5.77 7.17 -16.88
CA PRO A 117 4.43 7.55 -16.47
C PRO A 117 3.53 7.77 -17.71
N ILE A 118 2.29 7.34 -17.61
CA ILE A 118 1.25 7.80 -18.52
C ILE A 118 0.99 9.28 -18.21
N PRO A 119 0.76 10.16 -19.21
CA PRO A 119 0.42 11.55 -18.96
C PRO A 119 -0.77 11.69 -18.00
N ALA A 120 -0.64 12.53 -16.99
CA ALA A 120 -1.64 12.64 -15.92
C ALA A 120 -3.04 13.06 -16.43
N ASP A 121 -3.08 13.89 -17.45
CA ASP A 121 -4.32 14.31 -18.10
C ASP A 121 -5.00 13.14 -18.86
N GLU A 122 -4.21 12.26 -19.44
CA GLU A 122 -4.72 11.04 -20.08
C GLU A 122 -5.31 10.08 -19.04
N VAL A 123 -4.60 9.83 -17.92
CA VAL A 123 -5.08 9.00 -16.82
C VAL A 123 -6.40 9.53 -16.29
N LEU A 124 -6.49 10.85 -16.03
CA LEU A 124 -7.72 11.46 -15.52
C LEU A 124 -8.89 11.34 -16.50
N ARG A 125 -8.65 11.44 -17.81
CA ARG A 125 -9.70 11.18 -18.81
C ARG A 125 -10.16 9.72 -18.80
N GLN A 126 -9.24 8.76 -18.67
CA GLN A 126 -9.58 7.34 -18.62
C GLN A 126 -10.49 6.97 -17.43
N VAL A 127 -10.35 7.67 -16.30
CA VAL A 127 -11.21 7.46 -15.12
C VAL A 127 -12.41 8.42 -15.07
N GLY A 128 -12.69 9.17 -16.16
CA GLY A 128 -13.84 10.05 -16.26
C GLY A 128 -13.70 11.41 -15.57
N LEU A 129 -12.48 11.80 -15.17
CA LEU A 129 -12.20 13.06 -14.49
C LEU A 129 -11.63 14.16 -15.41
N GLY A 130 -11.79 14.04 -16.72
CA GLY A 130 -11.26 14.99 -17.70
C GLY A 130 -11.69 16.44 -17.46
N GLU A 131 -12.96 16.67 -17.10
CA GLU A 131 -13.53 17.99 -16.81
C GLU A 131 -13.23 18.47 -15.37
N ARG A 132 -12.62 17.62 -14.54
CA ARG A 132 -12.31 17.87 -13.13
C ARG A 132 -10.83 18.10 -12.84
N MET A 133 -9.99 18.13 -13.85
CA MET A 133 -8.51 18.23 -13.72
C MET A 133 -8.04 19.41 -12.89
N GLN A 134 -8.73 20.54 -13.00
CA GLN A 134 -8.39 21.77 -12.30
C GLN A 134 -9.09 21.94 -10.94
N ASN A 135 -9.92 20.97 -10.55
CA ASN A 135 -10.60 21.00 -9.27
C ASN A 135 -9.64 20.59 -8.13
N PHE A 136 -9.77 21.26 -6.99
CA PHE A 136 -9.11 20.86 -5.75
C PHE A 136 -9.86 19.69 -5.09
N PRO A 137 -9.19 18.88 -4.25
CA PRO A 137 -9.84 17.76 -3.56
C PRO A 137 -11.16 18.12 -2.86
N ALA A 138 -11.24 19.27 -2.21
CA ALA A 138 -12.47 19.74 -1.55
C ALA A 138 -13.66 19.97 -2.51
N GLN A 139 -13.41 20.06 -3.81
CA GLN A 139 -14.42 20.26 -4.86
C GLN A 139 -14.82 18.94 -5.55
N LEU A 140 -14.23 17.83 -5.12
CA LEU A 140 -14.47 16.49 -5.65
C LEU A 140 -15.31 15.68 -4.66
N SER A 141 -16.21 14.88 -5.17
CA SER A 141 -16.92 13.87 -4.36
C SER A 141 -15.96 12.81 -3.82
N GLY A 142 -16.36 12.05 -2.80
CA GLY A 142 -15.54 10.97 -2.25
C GLY A 142 -15.11 9.93 -3.29
N GLY A 143 -16.00 9.57 -4.22
CA GLY A 143 -15.66 8.66 -5.33
C GLY A 143 -14.69 9.24 -6.35
N GLU A 144 -14.76 10.56 -6.60
CA GLU A 144 -13.82 11.25 -7.48
C GLU A 144 -12.44 11.42 -6.84
N GLN A 145 -12.38 11.49 -5.50
CA GLN A 145 -11.13 11.55 -4.75
C GLN A 145 -10.44 10.19 -4.64
N GLN A 146 -11.21 9.08 -4.66
CA GLN A 146 -10.70 7.70 -4.65
C GLN A 146 -10.05 7.32 -5.97
#